data_1ad6ef25f8922c9d24f55fe9d09e8219
#
_entry.id   1ad6ef25f8922c9d24f55fe9d09e8219
#
_cell.length_a   1.000
_cell.length_b   1.000
_cell.length_c   1.000
_cell.angle_alpha   90.00
_cell.angle_beta   90.00
_cell.angle_gamma   90.00
#
_symmetry.space_group_name_H-M   'P 1'
#
loop_
_entity.id
_entity.type
_entity.pdbx_description
1 polymer ?
#
loop_
_entity_poly.entity_id
_entity_poly.type
_entity_poly.pdbx_seq_one_letter_code
_entity_poly.pdbx_strand_id
1 'polypeptide(L)'
;PSSGFRPWSASCRPWQISGRRSGGCAKASLDLRNDGRLTLGTDNPAFPPWWGGAPKKPWQVSNPASGQGYESAVAYAVAKQLGFGKSQVSWIHVPFAQSYRPGAKRFDWYMAQVSYTPERDRAVDFSNAYYYVNQALVARESTAIARATTRAALRRYRLGAQRGTTSYGYIVDQIRPDSDPLAYATNDLAVQALKNGQIDGIVVDLPTAFYVTAVQVEDGVIVGQFPNRGGQRERFGMVFETGSTLRRCVNRALNTLWSNGTMARLKTRWLSQAAGAPVIR
;
A
#
# COMPACT_ATOMS: atom_id res chain seq x y z
N PRO A 1 59.74 -6.46 55.83
CA PRO A 1 59.16 -5.61 54.81
C PRO A 1 57.89 -6.23 54.29
N SER A 2 56.80 -5.64 54.71
CA SER A 2 55.42 -6.11 54.45
C SER A 2 54.92 -5.48 53.16
N SER A 3 54.59 -6.33 52.21
CA SER A 3 53.93 -5.93 50.98
C SER A 3 52.40 -5.92 51.19
N GLY A 4 51.80 -4.72 51.15
CA GLY A 4 50.37 -4.53 51.27
C GLY A 4 49.64 -4.86 49.97
N PHE A 5 48.74 -5.80 50.02
CA PHE A 5 47.71 -6.07 48.98
C PHE A 5 46.58 -5.04 49.10
N ARG A 6 46.28 -4.32 48.04
CA ARG A 6 45.07 -3.53 47.92
C ARG A 6 44.00 -4.36 47.20
N PRO A 7 42.76 -4.49 47.71
CA PRO A 7 41.69 -5.17 47.00
C PRO A 7 41.11 -4.26 45.90
N TRP A 8 41.00 -4.77 44.70
CA TRP A 8 40.24 -4.18 43.61
C TRP A 8 38.72 -4.31 43.91
N SER A 9 38.10 -3.17 44.10
CA SER A 9 36.65 -3.08 44.14
C SER A 9 36.12 -3.07 42.71
N ALA A 10 35.66 -4.22 42.20
CA ALA A 10 34.93 -4.34 40.99
C ALA A 10 33.47 -3.83 41.23
N SER A 11 33.17 -2.60 40.85
CA SER A 11 31.80 -2.11 40.78
C SER A 11 31.10 -2.77 39.58
N CYS A 12 30.47 -3.90 39.77
CA CYS A 12 29.51 -4.43 38.84
C CYS A 12 28.31 -3.48 38.74
N ARG A 13 28.26 -2.68 37.69
CA ARG A 13 27.00 -2.03 37.32
C ARG A 13 26.04 -3.13 36.88
N PRO A 14 24.83 -3.22 37.46
CA PRO A 14 23.84 -4.14 36.96
C PRO A 14 23.46 -3.71 35.53
N TRP A 15 23.53 -4.66 34.62
CA TRP A 15 22.95 -4.52 33.28
C TRP A 15 21.48 -4.19 33.47
N GLN A 16 21.08 -2.97 33.18
CA GLN A 16 19.68 -2.63 33.02
C GLN A 16 19.18 -3.38 31.78
N ILE A 17 18.60 -4.53 32.00
CA ILE A 17 17.73 -5.15 31.01
C ILE A 17 16.62 -4.14 30.81
N SER A 18 16.64 -3.43 29.69
CA SER A 18 15.51 -2.60 29.26
C SER A 18 14.32 -3.57 29.11
N GLY A 19 13.48 -3.59 30.13
CA GLY A 19 12.27 -4.41 30.15
C GLY A 19 11.49 -4.08 28.90
N ARG A 20 11.24 -5.09 28.04
CA ARG A 20 10.28 -4.98 26.94
C ARG A 20 8.98 -4.50 27.56
N ARG A 21 8.60 -3.26 27.22
CA ARG A 21 7.39 -2.64 27.75
C ARG A 21 6.22 -3.57 27.48
N SER A 22 5.49 -3.92 28.50
CA SER A 22 4.33 -4.80 28.47
C SER A 22 3.36 -4.31 27.41
N GLY A 23 2.95 -5.21 26.50
CA GLY A 23 2.21 -4.97 25.26
C GLY A 23 0.89 -4.22 25.30
N GLY A 24 0.81 -3.06 25.95
CA GLY A 24 -0.30 -2.11 25.90
C GLY A 24 -0.32 -1.31 24.61
N CYS A 25 -1.52 -0.84 24.20
CA CYS A 25 -1.66 0.07 23.05
C CYS A 25 -1.78 1.54 23.48
N ALA A 26 -1.42 1.87 24.72
CA ALA A 26 -1.29 3.25 25.16
C ALA A 26 -0.13 3.90 24.38
N LYS A 27 -0.29 5.15 23.95
CA LYS A 27 0.69 5.87 23.13
C LYS A 27 2.11 5.81 23.71
N ALA A 28 2.28 5.98 25.02
CA ALA A 28 3.57 5.94 25.70
C ALA A 28 4.22 4.53 25.72
N SER A 29 3.46 3.48 25.38
CA SER A 29 3.93 2.09 25.39
C SER A 29 4.21 1.56 23.98
N LEU A 30 3.97 2.36 22.94
CA LEU A 30 4.19 1.95 21.55
C LEU A 30 5.70 1.95 21.25
N ASP A 31 6.14 0.88 20.59
CA ASP A 31 7.49 0.76 20.06
C ASP A 31 7.53 1.43 18.68
N LEU A 32 8.13 2.61 18.59
CA LEU A 32 8.15 3.48 17.42
C LEU A 32 9.59 3.76 16.97
N ARG A 33 9.77 4.08 15.69
CA ARG A 33 11.05 4.53 15.14
C ARG A 33 11.53 5.84 15.77
N ASN A 34 10.59 6.70 16.10
CA ASN A 34 10.86 7.97 16.78
C ASN A 34 9.90 8.12 17.96
N ASP A 35 10.39 8.19 19.17
CA ASP A 35 9.56 8.31 20.37
C ASP A 35 8.55 9.46 20.25
N GLY A 36 7.28 9.15 20.53
CA GLY A 36 6.18 10.12 20.52
C GLY A 36 5.74 10.62 19.14
N ARG A 37 6.32 10.09 18.04
CA ARG A 37 6.01 10.48 16.65
C ARG A 37 5.89 9.24 15.76
N LEU A 38 4.83 9.18 14.96
CA LEU A 38 4.70 8.16 13.91
C LEU A 38 5.47 8.57 12.65
N THR A 39 6.27 7.64 12.13
CA THR A 39 6.97 7.78 10.85
C THR A 39 6.35 6.81 9.85
N LEU A 40 5.58 7.35 8.90
CA LEU A 40 4.86 6.58 7.91
C LEU A 40 5.58 6.60 6.56
N GLY A 41 5.61 5.46 5.89
CA GLY A 41 6.18 5.33 4.55
C GLY A 41 5.10 5.28 3.47
N THR A 42 5.39 5.89 2.31
CA THR A 42 4.63 5.70 1.07
C THR A 42 5.52 5.92 -0.15
N ASP A 43 5.01 5.58 -1.34
CA ASP A 43 5.71 5.81 -2.61
C ASP A 43 5.56 7.26 -3.09
N ASN A 44 6.39 7.64 -4.06
CA ASN A 44 6.35 8.94 -4.71
C ASN A 44 6.60 8.76 -6.23
N PRO A 45 5.67 9.16 -7.08
CA PRO A 45 4.49 9.98 -6.79
C PRO A 45 3.34 9.23 -6.08
N ALA A 46 2.64 9.97 -5.21
CA ALA A 46 1.44 9.52 -4.52
C ALA A 46 0.20 10.01 -5.28
N PHE A 47 -0.59 9.10 -5.85
CA PHE A 47 -1.66 9.44 -6.79
C PHE A 47 -3.07 9.46 -6.15
N PRO A 48 -3.96 10.35 -6.63
CA PRO A 48 -5.39 10.21 -6.36
C PRO A 48 -5.96 8.90 -6.92
N PRO A 49 -7.08 8.41 -6.38
CA PRO A 49 -7.83 8.91 -5.22
C PRO A 49 -7.28 8.43 -3.87
N TRP A 50 -6.17 7.69 -3.89
CA TRP A 50 -5.52 7.15 -2.68
C TRP A 50 -4.90 8.26 -1.83
N TRP A 51 -4.31 9.22 -2.48
CA TRP A 51 -3.66 10.40 -1.91
C TRP A 51 -4.28 11.66 -2.49
N GLY A 52 -4.18 12.78 -1.78
CA GLY A 52 -4.72 14.05 -2.23
C GLY A 52 -3.99 15.24 -1.61
N GLY A 53 -4.55 16.44 -1.85
CA GLY A 53 -3.95 17.70 -1.45
C GLY A 53 -2.87 18.18 -2.42
N ALA A 54 -2.64 19.48 -2.44
CA ALA A 54 -1.64 20.10 -3.30
C ALA A 54 -0.23 19.51 -3.05
N PRO A 55 0.56 19.29 -4.11
CA PRO A 55 1.92 18.79 -3.97
C PRO A 55 2.75 19.73 -3.09
N LYS A 56 3.60 19.13 -2.25
CA LYS A 56 4.56 19.81 -1.39
C LYS A 56 5.83 19.00 -1.36
N LYS A 57 6.96 19.61 -1.71
CA LYS A 57 8.26 18.90 -1.73
C LYS A 57 8.44 18.05 -0.47
N PRO A 58 8.92 16.80 -0.59
CA PRO A 58 9.43 16.16 -1.81
C PRO A 58 8.33 15.49 -2.69
N TRP A 59 7.05 15.59 -2.34
CA TRP A 59 5.92 14.93 -3.00
C TRP A 59 5.56 15.61 -4.32
N GLN A 60 5.44 14.81 -5.39
CA GLN A 60 5.32 15.32 -6.77
C GLN A 60 3.86 15.58 -7.20
N VAL A 61 2.91 14.71 -6.84
CA VAL A 61 1.52 14.77 -7.31
C VAL A 61 0.55 15.11 -6.19
N SER A 62 0.58 14.36 -5.10
CA SER A 62 -0.25 14.62 -3.92
C SER A 62 0.62 14.66 -2.67
N ASN A 63 0.13 15.31 -1.62
CA ASN A 63 0.81 15.42 -0.34
C ASN A 63 0.24 14.40 0.67
N PRO A 64 0.94 13.31 1.00
CA PRO A 64 0.46 12.33 1.98
C PRO A 64 0.13 12.92 3.36
N ALA A 65 0.78 14.02 3.73
CA ALA A 65 0.52 14.71 4.99
C ALA A 65 -0.77 15.56 4.98
N SER A 66 -1.47 15.66 3.85
CA SER A 66 -2.70 16.47 3.73
C SER A 66 -3.88 15.95 4.54
N GLY A 67 -3.98 14.63 4.74
CA GLY A 67 -5.18 13.95 5.25
C GLY A 67 -6.26 13.75 4.17
N GLN A 68 -5.95 14.09 2.91
CA GLN A 68 -6.85 13.95 1.76
C GLN A 68 -6.46 12.71 0.94
N GLY A 69 -7.47 12.09 0.32
CA GLY A 69 -7.33 10.78 -0.31
C GLY A 69 -7.56 9.64 0.69
N TYR A 70 -7.90 8.46 0.15
CA TYR A 70 -8.35 7.36 1.00
C TYR A 70 -7.27 6.88 1.98
N GLU A 71 -6.05 6.61 1.50
CA GLU A 71 -4.97 6.09 2.34
C GLU A 71 -4.47 7.12 3.35
N SER A 72 -4.32 8.39 2.94
CA SER A 72 -3.97 9.45 3.88
C SER A 72 -5.02 9.59 4.99
N ALA A 73 -6.31 9.58 4.64
CA ALA A 73 -7.39 9.69 5.60
C ALA A 73 -7.44 8.47 6.56
N VAL A 74 -7.25 7.25 6.04
CA VAL A 74 -7.15 6.03 6.86
C VAL A 74 -5.96 6.09 7.80
N ALA A 75 -4.78 6.49 7.32
CA ALA A 75 -3.58 6.61 8.14
C ALA A 75 -3.80 7.57 9.34
N TYR A 76 -4.38 8.74 9.09
CA TYR A 76 -4.69 9.69 10.15
C TYR A 76 -5.82 9.23 11.08
N ALA A 77 -6.80 8.48 10.58
CA ALA A 77 -7.82 7.87 11.42
C ALA A 77 -7.21 6.84 12.38
N VAL A 78 -6.30 5.99 11.89
CA VAL A 78 -5.55 5.03 12.73
C VAL A 78 -4.65 5.77 13.71
N ALA A 79 -3.88 6.77 13.27
CA ALA A 79 -3.03 7.57 14.14
C ALA A 79 -3.82 8.21 15.29
N LYS A 80 -5.01 8.74 15.00
CA LYS A 80 -5.91 9.31 16.02
C LYS A 80 -6.37 8.25 17.03
N GLN A 81 -6.71 7.03 16.60
CA GLN A 81 -7.07 5.92 17.50
C GLN A 81 -5.90 5.51 18.41
N LEU A 82 -4.66 5.69 17.95
CA LEU A 82 -3.44 5.45 18.72
C LEU A 82 -3.03 6.65 19.61
N GLY A 83 -3.81 7.75 19.60
CA GLY A 83 -3.57 8.94 20.42
C GLY A 83 -2.59 9.96 19.81
N PHE A 84 -2.35 9.90 18.48
CA PHE A 84 -1.48 10.86 17.78
C PHE A 84 -2.29 11.97 17.11
N GLY A 85 -1.88 13.21 17.33
CA GLY A 85 -2.33 14.35 16.54
C GLY A 85 -1.64 14.38 15.17
N LYS A 86 -2.22 15.13 14.22
CA LYS A 86 -1.71 15.26 12.86
C LYS A 86 -0.24 15.74 12.80
N SER A 87 0.14 16.67 13.67
CA SER A 87 1.52 17.20 13.78
C SER A 87 2.56 16.16 14.27
N GLN A 88 2.09 15.06 14.84
CA GLN A 88 2.94 13.97 15.33
C GLN A 88 3.10 12.84 14.32
N VAL A 89 2.60 13.02 13.09
CA VAL A 89 2.77 12.09 11.98
C VAL A 89 3.71 12.70 10.94
N SER A 90 4.77 12.00 10.62
CA SER A 90 5.71 12.34 9.54
C SER A 90 5.65 11.29 8.43
N TRP A 91 5.92 11.72 7.20
CA TRP A 91 5.91 10.87 6.03
C TRP A 91 7.27 10.83 5.37
N ILE A 92 7.71 9.65 4.98
CA ILE A 92 8.94 9.42 4.23
C ILE A 92 8.64 8.71 2.91
N HIS A 93 9.40 9.07 1.88
CA HIS A 93 9.39 8.33 0.62
C HIS A 93 10.15 7.01 0.78
N VAL A 94 9.50 5.92 0.40
CA VAL A 94 10.07 4.58 0.27
C VAL A 94 9.51 3.98 -1.02
N PRO A 95 10.34 3.63 -2.01
CA PRO A 95 9.87 2.99 -3.23
C PRO A 95 9.04 1.74 -2.96
N PHE A 96 7.97 1.53 -3.72
CA PHE A 96 7.01 0.44 -3.52
C PHE A 96 7.69 -0.92 -3.29
N ALA A 97 8.59 -1.32 -4.19
CA ALA A 97 9.28 -2.61 -4.10
C ALA A 97 10.19 -2.75 -2.86
N GLN A 98 10.60 -1.64 -2.23
CA GLN A 98 11.42 -1.67 -1.01
C GLN A 98 10.58 -1.84 0.25
N SER A 99 9.27 -1.54 0.20
CA SER A 99 8.39 -1.59 1.37
C SER A 99 8.28 -3.01 1.95
N TYR A 100 8.26 -4.04 1.09
CA TYR A 100 8.11 -5.44 1.48
C TYR A 100 9.39 -6.28 1.34
N ARG A 101 10.58 -5.66 1.18
CA ARG A 101 11.86 -6.38 1.29
C ARG A 101 12.08 -6.83 2.74
N PRO A 102 12.73 -7.99 2.97
CA PRO A 102 13.12 -8.40 4.33
C PRO A 102 14.02 -7.38 5.00
N GLY A 103 14.07 -7.41 6.35
CA GLY A 103 14.98 -6.61 7.16
C GLY A 103 14.38 -5.33 7.74
N ALA A 104 15.23 -4.56 8.41
CA ALA A 104 14.84 -3.38 9.17
C ALA A 104 14.17 -2.30 8.30
N LYS A 105 13.15 -1.66 8.87
CA LYS A 105 12.39 -0.58 8.21
C LYS A 105 12.72 0.78 8.81
N ARG A 106 12.64 1.81 8.00
CA ARG A 106 12.79 3.22 8.45
C ARG A 106 11.45 3.87 8.82
N PHE A 107 10.36 3.10 8.80
CA PHE A 107 8.99 3.53 9.06
C PHE A 107 8.33 2.65 10.11
N ASP A 108 7.32 3.18 10.78
CA ASP A 108 6.47 2.44 11.70
C ASP A 108 5.47 1.56 10.95
N TRP A 109 4.86 2.09 9.88
CA TRP A 109 4.17 1.32 8.85
C TRP A 109 4.23 2.02 7.50
N TYR A 110 3.98 1.25 6.45
CA TYR A 110 3.94 1.72 5.07
C TYR A 110 2.56 1.48 4.44
N MET A 111 2.12 2.40 3.59
CA MET A 111 0.90 2.30 2.79
C MET A 111 1.18 2.82 1.38
N ALA A 112 0.84 2.04 0.38
CA ALA A 112 0.73 2.41 -1.04
C ALA A 112 0.05 1.26 -1.79
N GLN A 113 -1.19 0.96 -1.49
CA GLN A 113 -2.00 -0.12 -2.09
C GLN A 113 -1.27 -1.48 -2.08
N VAL A 114 -0.60 -1.81 -0.97
CA VAL A 114 0.16 -3.06 -0.88
C VAL A 114 -0.78 -4.23 -0.62
N SER A 115 -1.00 -5.03 -1.66
CA SER A 115 -1.76 -6.27 -1.55
C SER A 115 -1.03 -7.28 -0.67
N TYR A 116 -1.78 -7.90 0.25
CA TYR A 116 -1.30 -9.06 0.97
C TYR A 116 -1.09 -10.22 -0.01
N THR A 117 0.08 -10.84 0.05
CA THR A 117 0.36 -12.14 -0.57
C THR A 117 1.16 -13.02 0.40
N PRO A 118 1.04 -14.37 0.30
CA PRO A 118 1.84 -15.26 1.14
C PRO A 118 3.36 -15.06 0.99
N GLU A 119 3.85 -14.68 -0.21
CA GLU A 119 5.27 -14.38 -0.43
C GLU A 119 5.71 -13.15 0.37
N ARG A 120 4.93 -12.07 0.30
CA ARG A 120 5.22 -10.84 1.03
C ARG A 120 5.12 -11.04 2.55
N ASP A 121 4.15 -11.82 3.00
CA ASP A 121 3.93 -12.10 4.43
C ASP A 121 5.07 -12.92 5.08
N ARG A 122 5.87 -13.64 4.26
CA ARG A 122 7.11 -14.27 4.74
C ARG A 122 8.26 -13.27 4.98
N ALA A 123 8.18 -12.10 4.39
CA ALA A 123 9.25 -11.10 4.43
C ALA A 123 8.95 -9.92 5.36
N VAL A 124 7.68 -9.62 5.59
CA VAL A 124 7.18 -8.47 6.36
C VAL A 124 5.87 -8.82 7.04
N ASP A 125 5.48 -8.08 8.06
CA ASP A 125 4.17 -8.22 8.68
C ASP A 125 3.13 -7.33 8.00
N PHE A 126 1.89 -7.82 7.92
CA PHE A 126 0.74 -7.05 7.42
C PHE A 126 -0.29 -6.76 8.51
N SER A 127 -0.94 -5.61 8.43
CA SER A 127 -2.15 -5.35 9.20
C SER A 127 -3.34 -6.15 8.69
N ASN A 128 -4.44 -6.12 9.46
CA ASN A 128 -5.76 -6.42 8.92
C ASN A 128 -6.05 -5.53 7.70
N ALA A 129 -6.98 -5.99 6.85
CA ALA A 129 -7.35 -5.25 5.64
C ALA A 129 -7.88 -3.84 5.97
N TYR A 130 -7.34 -2.83 5.28
CA TYR A 130 -7.98 -1.51 5.26
C TYR A 130 -8.80 -1.29 3.97
N TYR A 131 -8.59 -2.10 2.93
CA TYR A 131 -9.36 -2.08 1.68
C TYR A 131 -9.40 -3.46 1.04
N TYR A 132 -10.50 -3.76 0.33
CA TYR A 132 -10.64 -4.93 -0.56
C TYR A 132 -10.78 -4.43 -1.99
N VAL A 133 -9.99 -4.98 -2.90
CA VAL A 133 -9.83 -4.49 -4.26
C VAL A 133 -10.13 -5.57 -5.30
N ASN A 134 -10.60 -5.15 -6.49
CA ASN A 134 -10.56 -5.93 -7.71
C ASN A 134 -9.50 -5.34 -8.64
N GLN A 135 -8.89 -6.17 -9.47
CA GLN A 135 -8.08 -5.73 -10.59
C GLN A 135 -8.99 -5.26 -11.73
N ALA A 136 -8.51 -4.34 -12.56
CA ALA A 136 -9.24 -3.81 -13.70
C ALA A 136 -8.33 -3.64 -14.91
N LEU A 137 -8.92 -3.79 -16.10
CA LEU A 137 -8.24 -3.53 -17.37
C LEU A 137 -8.60 -2.13 -17.87
N VAL A 138 -7.58 -1.35 -18.17
CA VAL A 138 -7.68 -0.07 -18.88
C VAL A 138 -7.09 -0.22 -20.28
N ALA A 139 -7.78 0.34 -21.25
CA ALA A 139 -7.35 0.39 -22.65
C ALA A 139 -7.72 1.75 -23.26
N ARG A 140 -7.30 1.99 -24.50
CA ARG A 140 -7.78 3.12 -25.30
C ARG A 140 -9.08 2.76 -25.99
N GLU A 141 -10.07 3.64 -25.93
CA GLU A 141 -11.42 3.43 -26.46
C GLU A 141 -11.42 3.05 -27.95
N SER A 142 -10.51 3.68 -28.71
CA SER A 142 -10.36 3.45 -30.15
C SER A 142 -9.85 2.07 -30.53
N THR A 143 -9.39 1.26 -29.58
CA THR A 143 -8.76 -0.05 -29.81
C THR A 143 -9.73 -1.22 -29.66
N ALA A 144 -9.44 -2.32 -30.36
CA ALA A 144 -10.32 -3.51 -30.36
C ALA A 144 -10.44 -4.17 -28.96
N ILE A 145 -9.43 -4.07 -28.10
CA ILE A 145 -9.43 -4.61 -26.75
C ILE A 145 -10.49 -3.93 -25.85
N ALA A 146 -10.87 -2.68 -26.14
CA ALA A 146 -11.90 -1.95 -25.40
C ALA A 146 -13.27 -2.66 -25.39
N ARG A 147 -13.50 -3.57 -26.33
CA ARG A 147 -14.75 -4.36 -26.47
C ARG A 147 -14.63 -5.78 -25.92
N ALA A 148 -13.51 -6.15 -25.30
CA ALA A 148 -13.30 -7.48 -24.76
C ALA A 148 -14.14 -7.70 -23.49
N THR A 149 -14.93 -8.79 -23.47
CA THR A 149 -15.81 -9.13 -22.33
C THR A 149 -15.37 -10.37 -21.56
N THR A 150 -14.37 -11.08 -22.07
CA THR A 150 -13.85 -12.31 -21.44
C THR A 150 -12.32 -12.30 -21.37
N ARG A 151 -11.76 -13.00 -20.37
CA ARG A 151 -10.30 -13.16 -20.23
C ARG A 151 -9.69 -13.90 -21.44
N ALA A 152 -10.41 -14.86 -22.01
CA ALA A 152 -9.96 -15.57 -23.21
C ALA A 152 -9.75 -14.62 -24.39
N ALA A 153 -10.65 -13.64 -24.57
CA ALA A 153 -10.53 -12.64 -25.63
C ALA A 153 -9.33 -11.71 -25.44
N LEU A 154 -8.81 -11.58 -24.20
CA LEU A 154 -7.67 -10.72 -23.88
C LEU A 154 -6.32 -11.36 -24.27
N ARG A 155 -6.26 -12.66 -24.45
CA ARG A 155 -4.99 -13.40 -24.64
C ARG A 155 -4.16 -12.94 -25.84
N ARG A 156 -4.80 -12.52 -26.90
CA ARG A 156 -4.16 -12.06 -28.15
C ARG A 156 -3.58 -10.65 -28.10
N TYR A 157 -3.80 -9.90 -26.98
CA TYR A 157 -3.38 -8.51 -26.84
C TYR A 157 -2.11 -8.39 -26.01
N ARG A 158 -1.32 -7.36 -26.30
CA ARG A 158 -0.12 -6.99 -25.54
C ARG A 158 -0.55 -6.29 -24.23
N LEU A 159 -0.37 -6.96 -23.13
CA LEU A 159 -0.75 -6.45 -21.82
C LEU A 159 0.48 -6.06 -21.00
N GLY A 160 0.33 -5.08 -20.12
CA GLY A 160 1.38 -4.67 -19.22
C GLY A 160 0.86 -4.23 -17.86
N ALA A 161 1.78 -4.19 -16.88
CA ALA A 161 1.54 -3.67 -15.54
C ALA A 161 2.87 -3.31 -14.85
N GLN A 162 2.80 -2.66 -13.72
CA GLN A 162 3.99 -2.42 -12.90
C GLN A 162 4.55 -3.74 -12.36
N ARG A 163 5.86 -3.89 -12.48
CA ARG A 163 6.59 -5.07 -11.98
C ARG A 163 6.38 -5.27 -10.48
N GLY A 164 6.22 -6.53 -10.07
CA GLY A 164 6.09 -6.91 -8.67
C GLY A 164 4.73 -6.59 -8.05
N THR A 165 3.74 -6.17 -8.86
CA THR A 165 2.35 -5.97 -8.41
C THR A 165 1.53 -7.25 -8.60
N THR A 166 0.43 -7.34 -7.86
CA THR A 166 -0.60 -8.37 -8.08
C THR A 166 -1.29 -8.22 -9.44
N SER A 167 -1.34 -7.00 -9.97
CA SER A 167 -1.81 -6.70 -11.33
C SER A 167 -0.97 -7.43 -12.39
N TYR A 168 0.36 -7.38 -12.28
CA TYR A 168 1.24 -8.13 -13.18
C TYR A 168 1.05 -9.65 -13.00
N GLY A 169 0.99 -10.13 -11.76
CA GLY A 169 0.68 -11.53 -11.47
C GLY A 169 -0.67 -11.96 -12.05
N TYR A 170 -1.69 -11.09 -11.99
CA TYR A 170 -3.01 -11.37 -12.57
C TYR A 170 -2.93 -11.59 -14.09
N ILE A 171 -2.13 -10.79 -14.81
CA ILE A 171 -1.93 -10.98 -16.25
C ILE A 171 -1.31 -12.36 -16.50
N VAL A 172 -0.22 -12.68 -15.79
CA VAL A 172 0.54 -13.94 -15.99
C VAL A 172 -0.30 -15.16 -15.63
N ASP A 173 -1.00 -15.14 -14.48
CA ASP A 173 -1.61 -16.35 -13.91
C ASP A 173 -3.07 -16.56 -14.36
N GLN A 174 -3.80 -15.45 -14.60
CA GLN A 174 -5.25 -15.50 -14.82
C GLN A 174 -5.66 -15.18 -16.26
N ILE A 175 -5.01 -14.22 -16.93
CA ILE A 175 -5.29 -13.90 -18.33
C ILE A 175 -4.48 -14.84 -19.24
N ARG A 176 -3.21 -15.05 -18.94
CA ARG A 176 -2.28 -15.92 -19.69
C ARG A 176 -2.22 -15.52 -21.17
N PRO A 177 -1.75 -14.30 -21.47
CA PRO A 177 -1.68 -13.83 -22.86
C PRO A 177 -0.76 -14.72 -23.71
N ASP A 178 -0.99 -14.72 -25.02
CA ASP A 178 -0.23 -15.51 -25.98
C ASP A 178 1.21 -14.99 -26.18
N SER A 179 1.47 -13.74 -25.77
CA SER A 179 2.81 -13.14 -25.69
C SER A 179 3.13 -12.74 -24.24
N ASP A 180 4.40 -12.72 -23.88
CA ASP A 180 4.84 -12.33 -22.53
C ASP A 180 4.36 -10.92 -22.18
N PRO A 181 3.75 -10.72 -21.00
CA PRO A 181 3.29 -9.39 -20.58
C PRO A 181 4.47 -8.47 -20.26
N LEU A 182 4.32 -7.18 -20.55
CA LEU A 182 5.37 -6.19 -20.32
C LEU A 182 5.36 -5.70 -18.87
N ALA A 183 6.52 -5.81 -18.21
CA ALA A 183 6.73 -5.39 -16.83
C ALA A 183 7.42 -4.02 -16.77
N TYR A 184 6.72 -3.01 -16.26
CA TYR A 184 7.23 -1.64 -16.13
C TYR A 184 7.73 -1.35 -14.71
N ALA A 185 8.67 -0.44 -14.58
CA ALA A 185 9.20 -0.07 -13.26
C ALA A 185 8.18 0.70 -12.41
N THR A 186 7.29 1.46 -13.05
CA THR A 186 6.22 2.24 -12.41
C THR A 186 4.92 2.15 -13.19
N ASN A 187 3.79 2.46 -12.56
CA ASN A 187 2.50 2.58 -13.25
C ASN A 187 2.53 3.69 -14.32
N ASP A 188 3.23 4.80 -14.08
CA ASP A 188 3.34 5.88 -15.06
C ASP A 188 4.02 5.43 -16.35
N LEU A 189 5.06 4.59 -16.26
CA LEU A 189 5.70 4.04 -17.44
C LEU A 189 4.77 3.07 -18.20
N ALA A 190 3.96 2.30 -17.49
CA ALA A 190 2.94 1.45 -18.11
C ALA A 190 1.84 2.29 -18.81
N VAL A 191 1.39 3.37 -18.17
CA VAL A 191 0.45 4.33 -18.75
C VAL A 191 1.04 5.00 -20.00
N GLN A 192 2.29 5.42 -19.94
CA GLN A 192 2.96 6.01 -21.09
C GLN A 192 3.08 5.02 -22.26
N ALA A 193 3.39 3.76 -21.99
CA ALA A 193 3.43 2.70 -23.01
C ALA A 193 2.05 2.44 -23.64
N LEU A 194 0.97 2.51 -22.86
CA LEU A 194 -0.41 2.44 -23.37
C LEU A 194 -0.72 3.64 -24.30
N LYS A 195 -0.38 4.85 -23.88
CA LYS A 195 -0.57 6.07 -24.68
C LYS A 195 0.18 6.00 -26.02
N ASN A 196 1.38 5.45 -26.00
CA ASN A 196 2.23 5.30 -27.18
C ASN A 196 1.85 4.09 -28.06
N GLY A 197 0.83 3.29 -27.68
CA GLY A 197 0.44 2.10 -28.42
C GLY A 197 1.47 0.95 -28.40
N GLN A 198 2.42 0.99 -27.47
CA GLN A 198 3.39 -0.08 -27.26
C GLN A 198 2.74 -1.34 -26.65
N ILE A 199 1.69 -1.12 -25.85
CA ILE A 199 0.78 -2.13 -25.29
C ILE A 199 -0.66 -1.76 -25.60
N ASP A 200 -1.54 -2.77 -25.59
CA ASP A 200 -2.95 -2.61 -25.92
C ASP A 200 -3.79 -2.36 -24.65
N GLY A 201 -3.31 -2.80 -23.48
CA GLY A 201 -3.98 -2.61 -22.20
C GLY A 201 -3.06 -2.71 -21.01
N ILE A 202 -3.44 -2.05 -19.91
CA ILE A 202 -2.81 -2.16 -18.60
C ILE A 202 -3.77 -2.74 -17.58
N VAL A 203 -3.26 -3.58 -16.69
CA VAL A 203 -4.00 -4.05 -15.52
C VAL A 203 -3.51 -3.28 -14.30
N VAL A 204 -4.46 -2.72 -13.56
CA VAL A 204 -4.24 -1.94 -12.34
C VAL A 204 -5.38 -2.18 -11.36
N ASP A 205 -5.22 -1.74 -10.12
CA ASP A 205 -6.32 -1.73 -9.15
C ASP A 205 -7.49 -0.87 -9.62
N LEU A 206 -8.72 -1.33 -9.42
CA LEU A 206 -9.92 -0.66 -9.95
C LEU A 206 -10.01 0.84 -9.60
N PRO A 207 -9.75 1.32 -8.36
CA PRO A 207 -9.75 2.76 -8.11
C PRO A 207 -8.64 3.53 -8.85
N THR A 208 -7.51 2.89 -9.10
CA THR A 208 -6.42 3.45 -9.92
C THR A 208 -6.86 3.53 -11.39
N ALA A 209 -7.61 2.53 -11.89
CA ALA A 209 -8.15 2.56 -13.26
C ALA A 209 -9.02 3.81 -13.50
N PHE A 210 -9.86 4.21 -12.54
CA PHE A 210 -10.66 5.43 -12.64
C PHE A 210 -9.79 6.69 -12.74
N TYR A 211 -8.70 6.76 -11.98
CA TYR A 211 -7.78 7.90 -12.09
C TYR A 211 -7.05 7.92 -13.44
N VAL A 212 -6.58 6.76 -13.90
CA VAL A 212 -5.89 6.65 -15.20
C VAL A 212 -6.79 7.12 -16.34
N THR A 213 -8.05 6.67 -16.38
CA THR A 213 -8.99 7.04 -17.45
C THR A 213 -9.51 8.47 -17.34
N ALA A 214 -9.62 9.02 -16.13
CA ALA A 214 -10.13 10.37 -15.94
C ALA A 214 -9.05 11.46 -16.13
N VAL A 215 -7.75 11.12 -15.93
CA VAL A 215 -6.69 12.14 -15.80
C VAL A 215 -5.48 11.87 -16.69
N GLN A 216 -5.07 10.60 -16.84
CA GLN A 216 -3.79 10.29 -17.48
C GLN A 216 -3.92 9.89 -18.95
N VAL A 217 -5.03 9.26 -19.37
CA VAL A 217 -5.25 8.77 -20.74
C VAL A 217 -6.55 9.37 -21.25
N GLU A 218 -6.47 10.36 -22.14
CA GLU A 218 -7.61 11.15 -22.62
C GLU A 218 -8.72 10.30 -23.26
N ASP A 219 -8.35 9.29 -24.07
CA ASP A 219 -9.25 8.31 -24.67
C ASP A 219 -9.27 6.98 -23.89
N GLY A 220 -8.94 7.03 -22.59
CA GLY A 220 -8.89 5.87 -21.73
C GLY A 220 -10.26 5.38 -21.30
N VAL A 221 -10.47 4.05 -21.38
CA VAL A 221 -11.68 3.40 -20.88
C VAL A 221 -11.34 2.26 -19.93
N ILE A 222 -12.17 2.07 -18.91
CA ILE A 222 -12.14 0.85 -18.10
C ILE A 222 -12.91 -0.22 -18.88
N VAL A 223 -12.18 -1.13 -19.52
CA VAL A 223 -12.77 -2.27 -20.25
C VAL A 223 -13.60 -3.13 -19.30
N GLY A 224 -13.11 -3.31 -18.08
CA GLY A 224 -13.86 -3.93 -17.01
C GLY A 224 -13.00 -4.34 -15.84
N GLN A 225 -13.67 -4.73 -14.77
CA GLN A 225 -13.04 -5.27 -13.57
C GLN A 225 -13.07 -6.80 -13.56
N PHE A 226 -12.12 -7.38 -12.88
CA PHE A 226 -12.00 -8.81 -12.68
C PHE A 226 -12.47 -9.17 -11.27
N PRO A 227 -13.61 -9.85 -11.10
CA PRO A 227 -14.06 -10.29 -9.80
C PRO A 227 -13.07 -11.26 -9.17
N ASN A 228 -12.84 -11.12 -7.87
CA ASN A 228 -12.08 -12.11 -7.12
C ASN A 228 -12.80 -13.47 -7.18
N ARG A 229 -12.10 -14.50 -7.63
CA ARG A 229 -12.60 -15.88 -7.67
C ARG A 229 -11.83 -16.72 -6.65
N GLY A 230 -12.52 -17.67 -6.01
CA GLY A 230 -11.86 -18.66 -5.15
C GLY A 230 -11.73 -18.31 -3.67
N GLY A 231 -12.63 -17.52 -3.10
CA GLY A 231 -12.82 -17.40 -1.64
C GLY A 231 -11.97 -16.35 -0.93
N GLN A 232 -10.75 -16.07 -1.33
CA GLN A 232 -9.95 -14.98 -0.74
C GLN A 232 -10.01 -13.73 -1.62
N ARG A 233 -10.62 -12.67 -1.06
CA ARG A 233 -10.63 -11.36 -1.72
C ARG A 233 -9.25 -10.73 -1.60
N GLU A 234 -8.74 -10.19 -2.70
CA GLU A 234 -7.54 -9.36 -2.67
C GLU A 234 -7.75 -8.18 -1.71
N ARG A 235 -6.76 -7.93 -0.86
CA ARG A 235 -6.85 -6.91 0.18
C ARG A 235 -5.55 -6.15 0.33
N PHE A 236 -5.66 -4.88 0.65
CA PHE A 236 -4.51 -4.06 1.06
C PHE A 236 -4.34 -4.08 2.57
N GLY A 237 -3.08 -4.22 3.00
CA GLY A 237 -2.66 -4.11 4.39
C GLY A 237 -1.56 -3.07 4.56
N MET A 238 -1.46 -2.49 5.74
CA MET A 238 -0.29 -1.71 6.14
C MET A 238 0.87 -2.67 6.36
N VAL A 239 2.05 -2.32 5.85
CA VAL A 239 3.26 -3.14 5.94
C VAL A 239 4.10 -2.67 7.13
N PHE A 240 4.58 -3.63 7.92
CA PHE A 240 5.45 -3.43 9.07
C PHE A 240 6.74 -4.23 8.93
N GLU A 241 7.73 -3.88 9.70
CA GLU A 241 8.86 -4.78 9.96
C GLU A 241 8.38 -6.07 10.61
N THR A 242 8.98 -7.19 10.25
CA THR A 242 8.65 -8.50 10.83
C THR A 242 8.81 -8.49 12.36
N GLY A 243 7.79 -8.96 13.07
CA GLY A 243 7.76 -8.97 14.52
C GLY A 243 7.39 -7.63 15.17
N SER A 244 6.90 -6.65 14.41
CA SER A 244 6.47 -5.36 14.95
C SER A 244 5.32 -5.50 15.94
N THR A 245 5.54 -5.07 17.18
CA THR A 245 4.52 -5.06 18.24
C THR A 245 3.42 -4.03 17.97
N LEU A 246 3.72 -2.97 17.20
CA LEU A 246 2.78 -1.92 16.80
C LEU A 246 1.63 -2.47 15.95
N ARG A 247 1.89 -3.50 15.12
CA ARG A 247 0.87 -4.16 14.26
C ARG A 247 -0.40 -4.51 15.03
N ARG A 248 -0.28 -5.08 16.24
CA ARG A 248 -1.44 -5.44 17.07
C ARG A 248 -2.29 -4.23 17.43
N CYS A 249 -1.66 -3.10 17.73
CA CYS A 249 -2.35 -1.88 18.11
C CYS A 249 -3.03 -1.21 16.90
N VAL A 250 -2.37 -1.24 15.74
CA VAL A 250 -2.95 -0.81 14.47
C VAL A 250 -4.14 -1.68 14.09
N ASN A 251 -4.06 -3.00 14.24
CA ASN A 251 -5.18 -3.91 13.98
C ASN A 251 -6.39 -3.62 14.90
N ARG A 252 -6.15 -3.33 16.19
CA ARG A 252 -7.22 -2.89 17.10
C ARG A 252 -7.86 -1.60 16.62
N ALA A 253 -7.05 -0.61 16.23
CA ALA A 253 -7.54 0.65 15.67
C ALA A 253 -8.38 0.43 14.41
N LEU A 254 -7.89 -0.37 13.45
CA LEU A 254 -8.63 -0.71 12.23
C LEU A 254 -9.98 -1.39 12.54
N ASN A 255 -9.99 -2.36 13.47
CA ASN A 255 -11.24 -3.03 13.87
C ASN A 255 -12.26 -2.03 14.44
N THR A 256 -11.81 -1.08 15.27
CA THR A 256 -12.67 0.01 15.79
C THR A 256 -13.18 0.89 14.65
N LEU A 257 -12.34 1.25 13.68
CA LEU A 257 -12.74 2.09 12.54
C LEU A 257 -13.71 1.37 11.59
N TRP A 258 -13.60 0.06 11.45
CA TRP A 258 -14.56 -0.76 10.71
C TRP A 258 -15.89 -0.85 11.45
N SER A 259 -15.88 -1.19 12.74
CA SER A 259 -17.11 -1.40 13.53
C SER A 259 -17.94 -0.11 13.72
N ASN A 260 -17.30 1.06 13.82
CA ASN A 260 -17.99 2.35 13.97
C ASN A 260 -18.37 3.02 12.62
N GLY A 261 -18.18 2.32 11.48
CA GLY A 261 -18.53 2.79 10.15
C GLY A 261 -17.59 3.86 9.58
N THR A 262 -16.49 4.20 10.24
CA THR A 262 -15.54 5.21 9.72
C THR A 262 -14.92 4.77 8.39
N MET A 263 -14.52 3.50 8.26
CA MET A 263 -13.95 2.98 7.03
C MET A 263 -14.94 3.07 5.86
N ALA A 264 -16.23 2.78 6.10
CA ALA A 264 -17.29 2.92 5.09
C ALA A 264 -17.43 4.39 4.62
N ARG A 265 -17.47 5.33 5.56
CA ARG A 265 -17.56 6.77 5.23
C ARG A 265 -16.35 7.26 4.44
N LEU A 266 -15.13 6.84 4.83
CA LEU A 266 -13.91 7.19 4.08
C LEU A 266 -13.92 6.60 2.67
N LYS A 267 -14.35 5.34 2.51
CA LYS A 267 -14.51 4.70 1.20
C LYS A 267 -15.50 5.49 0.33
N THR A 268 -16.68 5.80 0.84
CA THR A 268 -17.69 6.58 0.09
C THR A 268 -17.14 7.95 -0.30
N ARG A 269 -16.46 8.63 0.62
CA ARG A 269 -15.93 9.98 0.34
C ARG A 269 -14.87 10.00 -0.76
N TRP A 270 -13.98 9.02 -0.81
CA TRP A 270 -12.80 9.06 -1.65
C TRP A 270 -12.83 8.10 -2.84
N LEU A 271 -13.62 7.02 -2.76
CA LEU A 271 -13.62 5.91 -3.73
C LEU A 271 -15.01 5.58 -4.28
N SER A 272 -15.98 6.49 -4.19
CA SER A 272 -17.37 6.25 -4.63
C SER A 272 -17.48 5.94 -6.13
N GLN A 273 -16.58 6.45 -6.96
CA GLN A 273 -16.57 6.21 -8.40
C GLN A 273 -16.24 4.74 -8.77
N ALA A 274 -15.63 3.98 -7.86
CA ALA A 274 -15.20 2.61 -8.13
C ALA A 274 -16.35 1.56 -8.24
N ALA A 275 -17.62 1.96 -8.12
CA ALA A 275 -18.74 1.02 -8.01
C ALA A 275 -19.35 0.58 -9.36
N GLY A 276 -19.07 1.24 -10.48
CA GLY A 276 -19.81 1.09 -11.75
C GLY A 276 -19.07 0.43 -12.91
N ALA A 277 -17.88 -0.14 -12.72
CA ALA A 277 -17.11 -0.71 -13.82
C ALA A 277 -17.73 -2.05 -14.33
N PRO A 278 -17.76 -2.29 -15.66
CA PRO A 278 -18.17 -3.56 -16.25
C PRO A 278 -17.39 -4.75 -15.67
N VAL A 279 -17.91 -5.96 -15.84
CA VAL A 279 -17.26 -7.20 -15.35
C VAL A 279 -16.72 -7.99 -16.54
N ILE A 280 -15.43 -8.32 -16.54
CA ILE A 280 -14.80 -9.25 -17.48
C ILE A 280 -14.90 -10.68 -16.89
N ARG A 281 -15.51 -11.60 -17.65
CA ARG A 281 -15.78 -12.99 -17.25
C ARG A 281 -14.70 -13.97 -17.65
#